data_0c093a69836d19f37642c397d951869b
#
_entry.id   0c093a69836d19f37642c397d951869b
#
_cell.length_a   1.000
_cell.length_b   1.000
_cell.length_c   1.000
_cell.angle_alpha   90.00
_cell.angle_beta   90.00
_cell.angle_gamma   90.00
#
_symmetry.space_group_name_H-M   'P 1'
#
loop_
_entity.id
_entity.type
_entity.pdbx_description
1 polymer ?
#
loop_
_entity_poly.entity_id
_entity_poly.type
_entity_poly.pdbx_seq_one_letter_code
_entity_poly.pdbx_strand_id
1 'polypeptide(L)'
;TQVGRYKGKILAVRLLSLTGTVMGLISSVASKYLIDAVTGYGADMLWRAVAIMAVMLLGSLVLQGVSSRVGGSGNRYPIAAGTRGVFAYVPQGNSVFPGTIAENLRLVSPDATDGELEQALKIACAWDFVSQFPDGVNHRLGTGGRGISEGQAQRLAIARALLRKAPILLLDEATSDPDMATERRLLDNLRQSGLLRTCILVTHRPESAKFCGR
;
A
#
# COMPACT_ATOMS: atom_id res chain seq x y z
N THR A 1 -12.72 -8.94 -25.91
CA THR A 1 -12.57 -7.61 -25.31
C THR A 1 -12.29 -7.75 -23.83
N GLN A 2 -11.11 -7.27 -23.37
CA GLN A 2 -10.64 -7.44 -21.97
C GLN A 2 -11.56 -6.76 -20.93
N VAL A 3 -12.34 -5.77 -21.32
CA VAL A 3 -13.25 -5.01 -20.44
C VAL A 3 -14.37 -5.89 -19.83
N GLY A 4 -14.80 -6.95 -20.51
CA GLY A 4 -15.87 -7.85 -20.02
C GLY A 4 -15.44 -8.69 -18.80
N ARG A 5 -14.18 -9.13 -18.71
CA ARG A 5 -13.64 -9.93 -17.59
C ARG A 5 -13.53 -9.14 -16.28
N TYR A 6 -13.33 -7.81 -16.38
CA TYR A 6 -13.23 -6.96 -15.19
C TYR A 6 -14.61 -6.61 -14.60
N LYS A 7 -15.63 -6.43 -15.44
CA LYS A 7 -17.00 -6.15 -14.97
C LYS A 7 -17.52 -7.28 -14.09
N GLY A 8 -17.24 -8.54 -14.42
CA GLY A 8 -17.63 -9.69 -13.61
C GLY A 8 -16.95 -9.74 -12.23
N LYS A 9 -15.65 -9.40 -12.16
CA LYS A 9 -14.92 -9.34 -10.88
C LYS A 9 -15.40 -8.19 -9.98
N ILE A 10 -15.64 -7.01 -10.56
CA ILE A 10 -16.17 -5.86 -9.82
C ILE A 10 -17.57 -6.16 -9.30
N LEU A 11 -18.42 -6.80 -10.14
CA LEU A 11 -19.76 -7.21 -9.72
C LEU A 11 -19.71 -8.26 -8.60
N ALA A 12 -18.80 -9.24 -8.70
CA ALA A 12 -18.60 -10.25 -7.67
C ALA A 12 -18.16 -9.64 -6.33
N VAL A 13 -17.21 -8.68 -6.33
CA VAL A 13 -16.77 -7.99 -5.11
C VAL A 13 -17.90 -7.16 -4.50
N ARG A 14 -18.71 -6.46 -5.32
CA ARG A 14 -19.87 -5.70 -4.82
C ARG A 14 -20.97 -6.61 -4.28
N LEU A 15 -21.26 -7.71 -4.94
CA LEU A 15 -22.21 -8.70 -4.43
C LEU A 15 -21.72 -9.31 -3.11
N LEU A 16 -20.42 -9.61 -3.00
CA LEU A 16 -19.83 -10.15 -1.78
C LEU A 16 -19.90 -9.14 -0.62
N SER A 17 -19.71 -7.88 -0.88
CA SER A 17 -19.84 -6.81 0.13
C SER A 17 -21.30 -6.63 0.56
N LEU A 18 -22.25 -6.73 -0.37
CA LEU A 18 -23.69 -6.64 -0.09
C LEU A 18 -24.17 -7.80 0.79
N THR A 19 -23.69 -9.04 0.51
CA THR A 19 -24.01 -10.20 1.33
C THR A 19 -23.45 -10.06 2.75
N GLY A 20 -22.27 -9.47 2.94
CA GLY A 20 -21.72 -9.17 4.27
C GLY A 20 -22.59 -8.19 5.07
N THR A 21 -23.11 -7.15 4.41
CA THR A 21 -24.01 -6.17 5.04
C THR A 21 -25.35 -6.80 5.43
N VAL A 22 -25.94 -7.61 4.56
CA VAL A 22 -27.18 -8.35 4.84
C VAL A 22 -26.99 -9.32 6.00
N MET A 23 -25.86 -10.04 6.06
CA MET A 23 -25.53 -10.92 7.19
C MET A 23 -25.41 -10.15 8.52
N GLY A 24 -24.85 -8.93 8.50
CA GLY A 24 -24.80 -8.07 9.69
C GLY A 24 -26.19 -7.68 10.21
N LEU A 25 -27.13 -7.37 9.32
CA LEU A 25 -28.53 -7.06 9.68
C LEU A 25 -29.25 -8.27 10.26
N ILE A 26 -29.06 -9.45 9.69
CA ILE A 26 -29.67 -10.69 10.19
C ILE A 26 -29.08 -11.06 11.57
N SER A 27 -27.80 -10.77 11.83
CA SER A 27 -27.17 -10.94 13.14
C SER A 27 -27.87 -10.12 14.24
N SER A 28 -28.28 -8.90 13.94
CA SER A 28 -29.04 -8.06 14.87
C SER A 28 -30.41 -8.65 15.21
N VAL A 29 -31.08 -9.26 14.21
CA VAL A 29 -32.37 -9.95 14.42
C VAL A 29 -32.18 -11.22 15.26
N ALA A 30 -31.11 -11.99 15.00
CA ALA A 30 -30.80 -13.20 15.77
C ALA A 30 -30.52 -12.87 17.26
N SER A 31 -29.87 -11.72 17.54
CA SER A 31 -29.66 -11.27 18.92
C SER A 31 -30.95 -10.99 19.66
N LYS A 32 -31.99 -10.48 18.97
CA LYS A 32 -33.30 -10.28 19.54
C LYS A 32 -33.97 -11.61 19.95
N TYR A 33 -33.92 -12.63 19.07
CA TYR A 33 -34.43 -13.96 19.37
C TYR A 33 -33.69 -14.63 20.54
N LEU A 34 -32.40 -14.34 20.71
CA LEU A 34 -31.62 -14.84 21.85
C LEU A 34 -32.10 -14.21 23.17
N ILE A 35 -32.38 -12.91 23.18
CA ILE A 35 -32.85 -12.19 24.34
C ILE A 35 -34.28 -12.70 24.71
N ASP A 36 -35.13 -12.86 23.72
CA ASP A 36 -36.53 -13.36 23.92
C ASP A 36 -36.52 -14.82 24.45
N ALA A 37 -35.56 -15.65 24.00
CA ALA A 37 -35.40 -17.03 24.47
C ALA A 37 -34.89 -17.12 25.92
N VAL A 38 -34.04 -16.17 26.35
CA VAL A 38 -33.54 -16.10 27.74
C VAL A 38 -34.62 -15.56 28.72
N THR A 39 -35.55 -14.71 28.23
CA THR A 39 -36.53 -14.03 29.06
C THR A 39 -37.84 -14.80 29.29
N GLY A 40 -38.05 -16.01 28.73
CA GLY A 40 -39.23 -16.79 29.07
C GLY A 40 -39.74 -17.82 28.07
N TYR A 41 -39.08 -18.03 26.98
CA TYR A 41 -39.46 -19.01 25.97
C TYR A 41 -38.54 -20.23 26.01
N GLY A 42 -39.09 -21.43 26.12
CA GLY A 42 -38.43 -22.69 26.44
C GLY A 42 -37.17 -23.05 25.64
N ALA A 43 -36.47 -24.07 26.10
CA ALA A 43 -35.18 -24.54 25.64
C ALA A 43 -35.07 -24.76 24.12
N ASP A 44 -36.13 -25.11 23.43
CA ASP A 44 -36.13 -25.33 21.97
C ASP A 44 -35.89 -24.06 21.17
N MET A 45 -36.35 -22.91 21.69
CA MET A 45 -36.13 -21.62 21.03
C MET A 45 -34.69 -21.14 21.19
N LEU A 46 -34.06 -21.44 22.32
CA LEU A 46 -32.63 -21.18 22.59
C LEU A 46 -31.76 -21.94 21.60
N TRP A 47 -32.00 -23.23 21.40
CA TRP A 47 -31.21 -24.04 20.45
C TRP A 47 -31.35 -23.60 19.00
N ARG A 48 -32.56 -23.14 18.60
CA ARG A 48 -32.74 -22.57 17.25
C ARG A 48 -31.98 -21.26 17.07
N ALA A 49 -32.00 -20.37 18.07
CA ALA A 49 -31.24 -19.12 18.03
C ALA A 49 -29.73 -19.37 17.95
N VAL A 50 -29.20 -20.31 18.76
CA VAL A 50 -27.79 -20.70 18.73
C VAL A 50 -27.40 -21.31 17.38
N ALA A 51 -28.24 -22.18 16.81
CA ALA A 51 -27.99 -22.78 15.49
C ALA A 51 -27.94 -21.72 14.38
N ILE A 52 -28.85 -20.74 14.38
CA ILE A 52 -28.85 -19.63 13.42
C ILE A 52 -27.56 -18.80 13.57
N MET A 53 -27.16 -18.46 14.80
CA MET A 53 -25.92 -17.72 15.05
C MET A 53 -24.68 -18.49 14.58
N ALA A 54 -24.60 -19.82 14.83
CA ALA A 54 -23.50 -20.65 14.39
C ALA A 54 -23.39 -20.72 12.86
N VAL A 55 -24.50 -20.90 12.15
CA VAL A 55 -24.55 -20.89 10.68
C VAL A 55 -24.09 -19.54 10.14
N MET A 56 -24.49 -18.45 10.77
CA MET A 56 -24.10 -17.11 10.38
C MET A 56 -22.62 -16.83 10.62
N LEU A 57 -22.08 -17.27 11.75
CA LEU A 57 -20.66 -17.14 12.06
C LEU A 57 -19.81 -17.92 11.04
N LEU A 58 -20.16 -19.16 10.76
CA LEU A 58 -19.50 -20.01 9.76
C LEU A 58 -19.59 -19.39 8.36
N GLY A 59 -20.76 -18.89 7.98
CA GLY A 59 -20.97 -18.18 6.70
C GLY A 59 -20.11 -16.92 6.58
N SER A 60 -19.99 -16.13 7.65
CA SER A 60 -19.13 -14.94 7.66
C SER A 60 -17.66 -15.26 7.55
N LEU A 61 -17.18 -16.33 8.21
CA LEU A 61 -15.80 -16.79 8.10
C LEU A 61 -15.46 -17.29 6.69
N VAL A 62 -16.37 -18.02 6.06
CA VAL A 62 -16.20 -18.48 4.66
C VAL A 62 -16.18 -17.29 3.71
N LEU A 63 -17.11 -16.33 3.88
CA LEU A 63 -17.15 -15.11 3.07
C LEU A 63 -15.91 -14.24 3.24
N GLN A 64 -15.40 -14.10 4.47
CA GLN A 64 -14.12 -13.41 4.72
C GLN A 64 -12.94 -14.15 4.09
N GLY A 65 -12.89 -15.47 4.20
CA GLY A 65 -11.87 -16.30 3.56
C GLY A 65 -11.87 -16.21 2.03
N VAL A 66 -13.06 -16.17 1.41
CA VAL A 66 -13.22 -15.98 -0.03
C VAL A 66 -12.87 -14.53 -0.42
N SER A 67 -13.35 -13.57 0.34
CA SER A 67 -13.07 -12.14 0.14
C SER A 67 -11.57 -11.82 0.24
N SER A 68 -10.86 -12.41 1.21
CA SER A 68 -9.40 -12.24 1.33
C SER A 68 -8.62 -12.89 0.18
N ARG A 69 -9.10 -14.00 -0.38
CA ARG A 69 -8.50 -14.63 -1.57
C ARG A 69 -8.82 -13.89 -2.86
N VAL A 70 -10.00 -13.32 -2.97
CA VAL A 70 -10.40 -12.50 -4.13
C VAL A 70 -9.85 -11.07 -4.02
N GLY A 71 -9.84 -10.50 -2.82
CA GLY A 71 -9.32 -9.16 -2.54
C GLY A 71 -7.80 -9.09 -2.38
N GLY A 72 -7.14 -10.14 -1.88
CA GLY A 72 -5.68 -10.23 -1.78
C GLY A 72 -4.95 -10.20 -3.14
N SER A 73 -5.69 -10.33 -4.24
CA SER A 73 -5.23 -10.09 -5.60
C SER A 73 -5.43 -8.63 -6.07
N GLY A 74 -6.05 -7.79 -5.24
CA GLY A 74 -6.52 -6.45 -5.65
C GLY A 74 -5.43 -5.38 -5.74
N ASN A 75 -4.25 -5.62 -5.18
CA ASN A 75 -3.14 -4.65 -5.27
C ASN A 75 -2.09 -5.05 -6.33
N ARG A 76 -2.39 -6.04 -7.14
CA ARG A 76 -1.64 -6.32 -8.36
C ARG A 76 -2.46 -5.79 -9.54
N TYR A 77 -2.31 -4.51 -9.83
CA TYR A 77 -2.61 -4.05 -11.18
C TYR A 77 -1.84 -4.98 -12.12
N PRO A 78 -2.50 -5.71 -13.04
CA PRO A 78 -1.78 -6.45 -14.06
C PRO A 78 -1.20 -5.42 -15.04
N ILE A 79 -0.12 -4.79 -14.63
CA ILE A 79 0.78 -4.16 -15.57
C ILE A 79 1.22 -5.33 -16.43
N ALA A 80 0.83 -5.31 -17.70
CA ALA A 80 1.19 -6.36 -18.65
C ALA A 80 2.67 -6.68 -18.47
N ALA A 81 3.06 -7.96 -18.52
CA ALA A 81 4.43 -8.39 -18.19
C ALA A 81 5.50 -7.58 -18.94
N GLY A 82 5.17 -7.05 -20.13
CA GLY A 82 6.04 -6.16 -20.92
C GLY A 82 6.20 -4.72 -20.39
N THR A 83 5.36 -4.27 -19.45
CA THR A 83 5.44 -2.89 -18.91
C THR A 83 6.09 -2.83 -17.53
N ARG A 84 6.43 -3.96 -16.92
CA ARG A 84 7.06 -4.02 -15.59
C ARG A 84 8.37 -3.25 -15.49
N GLY A 85 9.13 -3.15 -16.58
CA GLY A 85 10.38 -2.39 -16.64
C GLY A 85 10.21 -0.91 -16.97
N VAL A 86 9.01 -0.48 -17.39
CA VAL A 86 8.75 0.88 -17.87
C VAL A 86 8.38 1.83 -16.73
N PHE A 87 7.78 1.31 -15.65
CA PHE A 87 7.29 2.11 -14.55
C PHE A 87 8.00 1.77 -13.23
N ALA A 88 8.38 2.80 -12.49
CA ALA A 88 8.66 2.74 -11.06
C ALA A 88 7.53 3.47 -10.34
N TYR A 89 6.92 2.83 -9.34
CA TYR A 89 5.79 3.37 -8.60
C TYR A 89 6.13 3.51 -7.12
N VAL A 90 5.88 4.67 -6.58
CA VAL A 90 5.99 4.97 -5.15
C VAL A 90 4.58 5.30 -4.65
N PRO A 91 3.96 4.39 -3.89
CA PRO A 91 2.63 4.60 -3.33
C PRO A 91 2.66 5.59 -2.18
N GLN A 92 1.50 6.12 -1.83
CA GLN A 92 1.27 6.84 -0.59
C GLN A 92 1.60 5.95 0.62
N GLY A 93 2.18 6.54 1.66
CA GLY A 93 2.48 5.88 2.92
C GLY A 93 3.82 5.15 2.95
N ASN A 94 4.07 4.48 4.07
CA ASN A 94 5.35 3.85 4.35
C ASN A 94 5.43 2.45 3.73
N SER A 95 6.39 2.24 2.84
CA SER A 95 6.68 0.97 2.18
C SER A 95 8.05 0.39 2.54
N VAL A 96 8.58 0.73 3.72
CA VAL A 96 9.87 0.24 4.22
C VAL A 96 9.70 -1.09 4.94
N PHE A 97 10.61 -2.01 4.69
CA PHE A 97 10.63 -3.36 5.28
C PHE A 97 11.66 -3.44 6.43
N PRO A 98 11.45 -4.37 7.37
CA PRO A 98 12.46 -4.66 8.39
C PRO A 98 13.76 -5.13 7.75
N GLY A 99 14.90 -4.62 8.22
CA GLY A 99 16.22 -4.92 7.67
C GLY A 99 17.08 -3.67 7.55
N THR A 100 18.22 -3.74 6.89
CA THR A 100 19.08 -2.57 6.67
C THR A 100 18.50 -1.64 5.59
N ILE A 101 18.96 -0.40 5.57
CA ILE A 101 18.63 0.55 4.50
C ILE A 101 19.13 -0.02 3.15
N ALA A 102 20.34 -0.57 3.11
CA ALA A 102 20.90 -1.18 1.91
C ALA A 102 20.07 -2.37 1.42
N GLU A 103 19.60 -3.26 2.33
CA GLU A 103 18.69 -4.36 1.99
C GLU A 103 17.39 -3.84 1.40
N ASN A 104 16.79 -2.81 1.98
CA ASN A 104 15.58 -2.16 1.47
C ASN A 104 15.74 -1.62 0.05
N LEU A 105 16.88 -1.00 -0.24
CA LEU A 105 17.18 -0.43 -1.55
C LEU A 105 17.43 -1.55 -2.59
N ARG A 106 18.16 -2.60 -2.21
CA ARG A 106 18.48 -3.74 -3.08
C ARG A 106 17.32 -4.66 -3.39
N LEU A 107 16.15 -4.50 -2.75
CA LEU A 107 14.93 -5.28 -3.08
C LEU A 107 14.54 -5.18 -4.57
N VAL A 108 14.84 -4.08 -5.23
CA VAL A 108 14.48 -3.86 -6.65
C VAL A 108 15.66 -3.97 -7.60
N SER A 109 16.89 -3.90 -7.08
CA SER A 109 18.15 -4.02 -7.82
C SER A 109 19.19 -4.72 -6.92
N PRO A 110 19.17 -6.06 -6.86
CA PRO A 110 20.05 -6.82 -5.97
C PRO A 110 21.54 -6.55 -6.19
N ASP A 111 21.91 -6.28 -7.42
CA ASP A 111 23.30 -6.05 -7.85
C ASP A 111 23.74 -4.58 -7.76
N ALA A 112 22.90 -3.69 -7.19
CA ALA A 112 23.26 -2.29 -7.07
C ALA A 112 24.48 -2.10 -6.18
N THR A 113 25.47 -1.37 -6.71
CA THR A 113 26.70 -1.00 -5.99
C THR A 113 26.41 0.02 -4.90
N ASP A 114 27.28 0.13 -3.91
CA ASP A 114 27.13 1.12 -2.84
C ASP A 114 27.12 2.56 -3.38
N GLY A 115 27.86 2.84 -4.45
CA GLY A 115 27.85 4.13 -5.12
C GLY A 115 26.48 4.45 -5.77
N GLU A 116 25.82 3.44 -6.36
CA GLU A 116 24.46 3.61 -6.91
C GLU A 116 23.43 3.83 -5.79
N LEU A 117 23.58 3.14 -4.64
CA LEU A 117 22.74 3.37 -3.47
C LEU A 117 22.89 4.81 -2.97
N GLU A 118 24.12 5.27 -2.81
CA GLU A 118 24.43 6.63 -2.36
C GLU A 118 23.86 7.69 -3.33
N GLN A 119 24.05 7.48 -4.63
CA GLN A 119 23.51 8.38 -5.65
C GLN A 119 21.97 8.44 -5.59
N ALA A 120 21.30 7.30 -5.50
CA ALA A 120 19.85 7.25 -5.40
C ALA A 120 19.35 7.94 -4.12
N LEU A 121 20.04 7.74 -2.99
CA LEU A 121 19.74 8.42 -1.72
C LEU A 121 19.95 9.94 -1.81
N LYS A 122 20.99 10.41 -2.49
CA LYS A 122 21.22 11.85 -2.71
C LYS A 122 20.12 12.48 -3.55
N ILE A 123 19.73 11.86 -4.66
CA ILE A 123 18.64 12.34 -5.52
C ILE A 123 17.34 12.39 -4.73
N ALA A 124 17.05 11.37 -3.92
CA ALA A 124 15.83 11.31 -3.09
C ALA A 124 15.89 12.18 -1.82
N CYS A 125 16.92 13.01 -1.63
CA CYS A 125 17.15 13.80 -0.41
C CYS A 125 17.14 12.94 0.87
N ALA A 126 17.56 11.69 0.78
CA ALA A 126 17.64 10.74 1.88
C ALA A 126 19.04 10.63 2.49
N TRP A 127 20.08 10.98 1.73
CA TRP A 127 21.47 10.86 2.17
C TRP A 127 21.76 11.70 3.43
N ASP A 128 21.14 12.87 3.54
CA ASP A 128 21.36 13.79 4.66
C ASP A 128 21.09 13.14 6.03
N PHE A 129 20.07 12.29 6.14
CA PHE A 129 19.78 11.59 7.38
C PHE A 129 20.46 10.21 7.46
N VAL A 130 20.62 9.51 6.32
CA VAL A 130 21.26 8.20 6.29
C VAL A 130 22.73 8.31 6.71
N SER A 131 23.44 9.34 6.26
CA SER A 131 24.83 9.57 6.61
C SER A 131 25.05 9.92 8.10
N GLN A 132 24.00 10.28 8.82
CA GLN A 132 24.06 10.55 10.29
C GLN A 132 24.01 9.28 11.13
N PHE A 133 23.57 8.16 10.57
CA PHE A 133 23.62 6.89 11.29
C PHE A 133 25.06 6.37 11.35
N PRO A 134 25.49 5.85 12.50
CA PRO A 134 26.85 5.29 12.65
C PRO A 134 27.19 4.23 11.61
N ASP A 135 26.19 3.41 11.25
CA ASP A 135 26.32 2.32 10.26
C ASP A 135 25.93 2.75 8.84
N GLY A 136 25.57 4.03 8.63
CA GLY A 136 25.16 4.56 7.33
C GLY A 136 24.04 3.74 6.68
N VAL A 137 24.27 3.25 5.46
CA VAL A 137 23.30 2.40 4.73
C VAL A 137 23.08 1.03 5.38
N ASN A 138 23.96 0.58 6.27
CA ASN A 138 23.80 -0.68 7.02
C ASN A 138 22.96 -0.52 8.30
N HIS A 139 22.49 0.69 8.60
CA HIS A 139 21.59 0.93 9.71
C HIS A 139 20.31 0.12 9.57
N ARG A 140 19.93 -0.58 10.66
CA ARG A 140 18.75 -1.47 10.67
C ARG A 140 17.47 -0.74 11.04
N LEU A 141 16.46 -0.94 10.22
CA LEU A 141 15.11 -0.43 10.42
C LEU A 141 14.21 -1.52 11.01
N GLY A 142 13.36 -1.15 11.94
CA GLY A 142 12.37 -2.05 12.51
C GLY A 142 11.13 -2.23 11.60
N THR A 143 10.18 -3.05 12.07
CA THR A 143 8.91 -3.28 11.37
C THR A 143 8.18 -1.95 11.14
N GLY A 144 7.74 -1.73 9.89
CA GLY A 144 7.03 -0.50 9.49
C GLY A 144 7.92 0.74 9.48
N GLY A 145 9.25 0.59 9.28
CA GLY A 145 10.19 1.72 9.26
C GLY A 145 10.47 2.31 10.65
N ARG A 146 10.28 1.53 11.72
CA ARG A 146 10.59 2.00 13.08
C ARG A 146 12.05 2.43 13.14
N GLY A 147 12.31 3.62 13.66
CA GLY A 147 13.64 4.26 13.74
C GLY A 147 13.83 5.43 12.79
N ILE A 148 12.86 5.67 11.87
CA ILE A 148 12.86 6.82 10.97
C ILE A 148 11.45 7.46 10.91
N SER A 149 11.38 8.74 10.52
CA SER A 149 10.10 9.43 10.30
C SER A 149 9.42 8.95 9.02
N GLU A 150 8.12 9.23 8.88
CA GLU A 150 7.35 8.88 7.68
C GLU A 150 7.93 9.54 6.41
N GLY A 151 8.29 10.81 6.46
CA GLY A 151 8.95 11.51 5.36
C GLY A 151 10.33 10.92 5.02
N GLN A 152 11.08 10.42 6.02
CA GLN A 152 12.34 9.70 5.77
C GLN A 152 12.07 8.37 5.07
N ALA A 153 11.03 7.63 5.49
CA ALA A 153 10.62 6.38 4.87
C ALA A 153 10.16 6.57 3.41
N GLN A 154 9.42 7.65 3.14
CA GLN A 154 9.02 8.00 1.78
C GLN A 154 10.23 8.31 0.88
N ARG A 155 11.20 9.07 1.37
CA ARG A 155 12.44 9.34 0.62
C ARG A 155 13.24 8.07 0.34
N LEU A 156 13.29 7.11 1.27
CA LEU A 156 13.88 5.79 1.01
C LEU A 156 13.10 5.01 -0.07
N ALA A 157 11.77 5.09 -0.07
CA ALA A 157 10.95 4.46 -1.10
C ALA A 157 11.20 5.08 -2.49
N ILE A 158 11.40 6.40 -2.56
CA ILE A 158 11.78 7.09 -3.80
C ILE A 158 13.18 6.65 -4.26
N ALA A 159 14.17 6.61 -3.36
CA ALA A 159 15.52 6.13 -3.68
C ALA A 159 15.50 4.70 -4.25
N ARG A 160 14.70 3.82 -3.62
CA ARG A 160 14.49 2.45 -4.10
C ARG A 160 13.85 2.43 -5.49
N ALA A 161 12.86 3.29 -5.75
CA ALA A 161 12.22 3.37 -7.05
C ALA A 161 13.20 3.84 -8.16
N LEU A 162 14.11 4.75 -7.85
CA LEU A 162 15.15 5.22 -8.78
C LEU A 162 16.12 4.12 -9.20
N LEU A 163 16.50 3.23 -8.26
CA LEU A 163 17.37 2.08 -8.54
C LEU A 163 16.78 1.10 -9.55
N ARG A 164 15.45 1.13 -9.75
CA ARG A 164 14.80 0.33 -10.79
C ARG A 164 15.17 0.79 -12.20
N LYS A 165 15.73 2.01 -12.38
CA LYS A 165 16.11 2.60 -13.67
C LYS A 165 14.99 2.60 -14.71
N ALA A 166 13.72 2.67 -14.24
CA ALA A 166 12.55 2.75 -15.11
C ALA A 166 12.45 4.16 -15.73
N PRO A 167 12.09 4.27 -17.01
CA PRO A 167 12.00 5.59 -17.68
C PRO A 167 10.85 6.46 -17.15
N ILE A 168 9.83 5.88 -16.50
CA ILE A 168 8.68 6.60 -15.95
C ILE A 168 8.62 6.35 -14.45
N LEU A 169 8.63 7.43 -13.66
CA LEU A 169 8.41 7.42 -12.23
C LEU A 169 7.00 7.95 -11.92
N LEU A 170 6.22 7.18 -11.19
CA LEU A 170 4.91 7.59 -10.66
C LEU A 170 5.02 7.78 -9.15
N LEU A 171 4.80 9.00 -8.69
CA LEU A 171 4.76 9.39 -7.29
C LEU A 171 3.31 9.68 -6.89
N ASP A 172 2.76 8.84 -6.01
CA ASP A 172 1.38 8.95 -5.54
C ASP A 172 1.39 9.50 -4.11
N GLU A 173 1.20 10.82 -3.99
CA GLU A 173 1.31 11.57 -2.73
C GLU A 173 2.62 11.31 -1.95
N ALA A 174 3.63 10.77 -2.62
CA ALA A 174 4.88 10.35 -2.00
C ALA A 174 5.79 11.53 -1.58
N THR A 175 5.40 12.76 -1.89
CA THR A 175 6.11 13.98 -1.49
C THR A 175 5.37 14.77 -0.41
N SER A 176 4.27 14.22 0.14
CA SER A 176 3.38 14.96 1.04
C SER A 176 3.96 15.21 2.44
N ASP A 177 4.87 14.35 2.90
CA ASP A 177 5.46 14.42 4.25
C ASP A 177 6.72 15.30 4.38
N PRO A 178 7.62 15.39 3.39
CA PRO A 178 8.74 16.32 3.49
C PRO A 178 8.23 17.76 3.61
N ASP A 179 9.00 18.60 4.33
CA ASP A 179 8.75 20.04 4.30
C ASP A 179 8.86 20.57 2.86
N MET A 180 8.25 21.73 2.61
CA MET A 180 8.20 22.30 1.25
C MET A 180 9.59 22.51 0.63
N ALA A 181 10.61 22.81 1.43
CA ALA A 181 11.97 23.03 0.93
C ALA A 181 12.60 21.71 0.48
N THR A 182 12.41 20.65 1.26
CA THR A 182 12.88 19.29 0.92
C THR A 182 12.13 18.74 -0.31
N GLU A 183 10.82 18.95 -0.39
CA GLU A 183 10.03 18.57 -1.57
C GLU A 183 10.53 19.25 -2.84
N ARG A 184 10.74 20.54 -2.78
CA ARG A 184 11.29 21.32 -3.91
C ARG A 184 12.64 20.77 -4.35
N ARG A 185 13.56 20.59 -3.39
CA ARG A 185 14.90 20.05 -3.65
C ARG A 185 14.83 18.63 -4.26
N LEU A 186 13.92 17.80 -3.78
CA LEU A 186 13.68 16.45 -4.34
C LEU A 186 13.24 16.54 -5.80
N LEU A 187 12.24 17.36 -6.12
CA LEU A 187 11.74 17.51 -7.50
C LEU A 187 12.81 18.09 -8.43
N ASP A 188 13.60 19.05 -7.96
CA ASP A 188 14.73 19.62 -8.71
C ASP A 188 15.82 18.56 -8.96
N ASN A 189 16.16 17.76 -7.96
CA ASN A 189 17.13 16.67 -8.11
C ASN A 189 16.64 15.60 -9.10
N LEU A 190 15.36 15.22 -9.03
CA LEU A 190 14.76 14.27 -9.98
C LEU A 190 14.86 14.80 -11.42
N ARG A 191 14.56 16.07 -11.62
CA ARG A 191 14.64 16.74 -12.93
C ARG A 191 16.08 16.79 -13.47
N GLN A 192 17.04 17.12 -12.60
CA GLN A 192 18.44 17.27 -12.97
C GLN A 192 19.18 15.94 -13.13
N SER A 193 18.66 14.84 -12.52
CA SER A 193 19.33 13.54 -12.53
C SER A 193 19.50 12.93 -13.92
N GLY A 194 18.64 13.31 -14.88
CA GLY A 194 18.61 12.72 -16.21
C GLY A 194 18.21 11.23 -16.26
N LEU A 195 17.88 10.64 -15.12
CA LEU A 195 17.53 9.21 -15.02
C LEU A 195 16.12 8.91 -15.53
N LEU A 196 15.25 9.91 -15.51
CA LEU A 196 13.84 9.76 -15.84
C LEU A 196 13.50 10.47 -17.15
N ARG A 197 12.70 9.82 -18.00
CA ARG A 197 12.07 10.47 -19.16
C ARG A 197 10.81 11.20 -18.78
N THR A 198 10.06 10.64 -17.81
CA THR A 198 8.79 11.18 -17.35
C THR A 198 8.64 10.95 -15.86
N CYS A 199 8.22 11.99 -15.14
CA CYS A 199 7.78 11.89 -13.76
C CYS A 199 6.31 12.30 -13.70
N ILE A 200 5.46 11.41 -13.20
CA ILE A 200 4.03 11.66 -12.97
C ILE A 200 3.87 11.85 -11.47
N LEU A 201 3.40 13.03 -11.08
CA LEU A 201 3.18 13.39 -9.70
C LEU A 201 1.67 13.51 -9.43
N VAL A 202 1.16 12.67 -8.53
CA VAL A 202 -0.17 12.82 -7.95
C VAL A 202 -0.01 13.56 -6.63
N THR A 203 -0.60 14.73 -6.51
CA THR A 203 -0.48 15.57 -5.31
C THR A 203 -1.74 16.40 -5.11
N HIS A 204 -2.08 16.64 -3.86
CA HIS A 204 -3.11 17.58 -3.46
C HIS A 204 -2.53 18.97 -3.13
N ARG A 205 -1.20 19.15 -3.26
CA ARG A 205 -0.49 20.43 -3.00
C ARG A 205 -0.36 21.23 -4.29
N PRO A 206 -1.02 22.41 -4.41
CA PRO A 206 -0.94 23.24 -5.61
C PRO A 206 0.49 23.73 -5.91
N GLU A 207 1.31 23.90 -4.87
CA GLU A 207 2.69 24.36 -5.00
C GLU A 207 3.55 23.34 -5.75
N SER A 208 3.36 22.05 -5.48
CA SER A 208 4.09 20.96 -6.14
C SER A 208 3.75 20.90 -7.64
N ALA A 209 2.51 21.27 -8.02
CA ALA A 209 2.09 21.29 -9.41
C ALA A 209 2.85 22.35 -10.24
N LYS A 210 3.36 23.43 -9.60
CA LYS A 210 4.14 24.48 -10.29
C LYS A 210 5.49 23.98 -10.82
N PHE A 211 6.00 22.87 -10.28
CA PHE A 211 7.23 22.23 -10.74
C PHE A 211 7.01 21.29 -11.93
N CYS A 212 5.77 20.94 -12.22
CA CYS A 212 5.43 20.14 -13.38
C CYS A 212 5.45 21.03 -14.63
N GLY A 213 6.14 20.60 -15.68
CA GLY A 213 6.26 21.34 -16.93
C GLY A 213 4.97 21.33 -17.77
N ARG A 214 3.99 20.52 -17.40
CA ARG A 214 2.62 20.46 -17.93
C ARG A 214 1.72 19.75 -16.93
#